data_aec73cf18fb80edd66f0dbc839887e6f
#
_entry.id   aec73cf18fb80edd66f0dbc839887e6f
#
_cell.length_a   1.000
_cell.length_b   1.000
_cell.length_c   1.000
_cell.angle_alpha   90.00
_cell.angle_beta   90.00
_cell.angle_gamma   90.00
#
_symmetry.space_group_name_H-M   'P 1'
#
loop_
_entity.id
_entity.type
_entity.pdbx_description
1 polymer ?
#
loop_
_entity_poly.entity_id
_entity_poly.type
_entity_poly.pdbx_seq_one_letter_code
_entity_poly.pdbx_strand_id
1 'polypeptide(L)'
;MVKLTTFYSALLLAVSCLTNVEAIDKVTRSGRYLYTSSGRFYIKGIAYQEQGAVVPGADNSFLEPSTFVDPLSDSDGCSRDLPFLQKLGVNTIRVYSVNSSLNHDSCMSALSGAGIYTIIDLALPLNGSIDRDSPSWSTNLLDQYLETINVFSKYDNVLAYNVGNEAIISNTTDVAPYLKAAARDVKAYLNSISSSALVGYAAIDGDSTFRVPVANFLSCDPSNSNSSSTSIDLYGLNNYEWCGDSSFEAAYAGVEGDYAGYNVAAYFSEFGCITSPPRLWTEVASLFSSQMSDVWSGGVAFSYFPATSAQGQFGMVNISSDGTTVTTGDDFTRLEAQYGNVTSPPNTPTQGSSPVTYPSCPGQNSSFAASTTLPPTPNEAACDCIESTFGCAFQPPTSNYSAIVGALIDTACGLLGQAGATCDDIGGNGTTGVYGRLSGCDPTIKLSFTMNEWYQLNGMQPEDCSFSGNGSVNPLGASGTAAAVAAETSCIASPSATFTPSLPSGISTASSSSGSSGSSSSGSNGAAPLLRANQVLLGMLSVAFIGVASGIWTLL
;
A
#
# COMPACT_ATOMS: atom_id res chain seq x y z
N MET A 1 -25.69 33.06 76.28
CA MET A 1 -26.51 32.81 75.08
C MET A 1 -25.60 32.92 73.89
N VAL A 2 -25.16 31.79 73.38
CA VAL A 2 -24.29 31.70 72.20
C VAL A 2 -25.15 31.17 71.07
N LYS A 3 -25.23 31.91 69.95
CA LYS A 3 -25.98 31.50 68.78
C LYS A 3 -25.05 30.67 67.91
N LEU A 4 -25.46 29.42 67.66
CA LEU A 4 -24.80 28.47 66.77
C LEU A 4 -25.26 28.73 65.31
N THR A 5 -24.39 29.18 64.44
CA THR A 5 -24.68 29.34 63.02
C THR A 5 -24.22 28.07 62.28
N THR A 6 -25.18 27.36 61.71
CA THR A 6 -24.99 26.17 60.90
C THR A 6 -24.55 26.57 59.49
N PHE A 7 -23.33 26.15 59.08
CA PHE A 7 -22.87 26.23 57.69
C PHE A 7 -23.37 24.98 56.95
N TYR A 8 -24.22 25.17 55.96
CA TYR A 8 -24.52 24.13 54.96
C TYR A 8 -23.46 24.20 53.85
N SER A 9 -22.57 23.21 53.84
CA SER A 9 -21.69 22.97 52.70
C SER A 9 -22.43 22.19 51.63
N ALA A 10 -22.81 22.86 50.54
CA ALA A 10 -23.32 22.22 49.35
C ALA A 10 -22.14 21.54 48.62
N LEU A 11 -22.06 20.22 48.72
CA LEU A 11 -21.13 19.38 47.94
C LEU A 11 -21.72 19.21 46.54
N LEU A 12 -21.24 20.00 45.57
CA LEU A 12 -21.52 19.79 44.15
C LEU A 12 -20.76 18.52 43.68
N LEU A 13 -21.48 17.42 43.58
CA LEU A 13 -21.01 16.25 42.82
C LEU A 13 -21.03 16.63 41.33
N ALA A 14 -19.87 16.97 40.79
CA ALA A 14 -19.64 16.97 39.35
C ALA A 14 -19.59 15.50 38.91
N VAL A 15 -20.70 14.96 38.46
CA VAL A 15 -20.76 13.72 37.70
C VAL A 15 -20.17 14.04 36.33
N SER A 16 -18.86 13.84 36.16
CA SER A 16 -18.25 13.75 34.87
C SER A 16 -18.82 12.52 34.18
N CYS A 17 -19.75 12.72 33.25
CA CYS A 17 -20.10 11.71 32.26
C CYS A 17 -18.85 11.45 31.44
N LEU A 18 -18.03 10.50 31.87
CA LEU A 18 -17.09 9.81 31.01
C LEU A 18 -17.98 9.03 30.03
N THR A 19 -18.25 9.61 28.87
CA THR A 19 -18.70 8.84 27.73
C THR A 19 -17.56 7.88 27.43
N ASN A 20 -17.70 6.64 27.88
CA ASN A 20 -16.87 5.57 27.35
C ASN A 20 -17.11 5.57 25.84
N VAL A 21 -16.18 6.07 25.07
CA VAL A 21 -16.15 5.80 23.64
C VAL A 21 -15.83 4.30 23.57
N GLU A 22 -16.86 3.53 23.32
CA GLU A 22 -16.73 2.10 23.13
C GLU A 22 -15.90 1.89 21.86
N ALA A 23 -14.78 1.17 21.97
CA ALA A 23 -13.93 0.90 20.81
C ALA A 23 -14.76 0.17 19.76
N ILE A 24 -14.55 0.51 18.48
CA ILE A 24 -15.24 -0.16 17.39
C ILE A 24 -14.88 -1.67 17.39
N ASP A 25 -15.87 -2.54 17.13
CA ASP A 25 -15.65 -3.98 17.04
C ASP A 25 -14.61 -4.32 15.97
N LYS A 26 -13.65 -5.17 16.30
CA LYS A 26 -12.66 -5.60 15.32
C LYS A 26 -13.27 -6.48 14.25
N VAL A 27 -13.01 -6.17 12.98
CA VAL A 27 -13.32 -7.07 11.87
C VAL A 27 -12.23 -8.14 11.79
N THR A 28 -12.63 -9.40 11.77
CA THR A 28 -11.73 -10.56 11.66
C THR A 28 -12.13 -11.44 10.49
N ARG A 29 -11.16 -12.16 9.92
CA ARG A 29 -11.42 -13.15 8.88
C ARG A 29 -11.55 -14.55 9.51
N SER A 30 -12.57 -15.27 9.12
CA SER A 30 -12.74 -16.70 9.42
C SER A 30 -13.13 -17.45 8.14
N GLY A 31 -12.24 -18.30 7.67
CA GLY A 31 -12.40 -18.88 6.34
C GLY A 31 -12.35 -17.79 5.25
N ARG A 32 -13.34 -17.83 4.39
CA ARG A 32 -13.53 -16.85 3.29
C ARG A 32 -14.50 -15.71 3.65
N TYR A 33 -14.76 -15.48 4.92
CA TYR A 33 -15.74 -14.51 5.38
C TYR A 33 -15.17 -13.56 6.42
N LEU A 34 -15.77 -12.36 6.48
CA LEU A 34 -15.48 -11.35 7.49
C LEU A 34 -16.52 -11.39 8.61
N TYR A 35 -16.08 -11.13 9.85
CA TYR A 35 -16.94 -11.12 11.05
C TYR A 35 -16.56 -10.01 12.01
N THR A 36 -17.58 -9.52 12.72
CA THR A 36 -17.46 -8.78 13.97
C THR A 36 -18.06 -9.62 15.10
N SER A 37 -18.10 -9.10 16.33
CA SER A 37 -18.78 -9.74 17.45
C SER A 37 -20.29 -9.93 17.21
N SER A 38 -20.90 -9.10 16.37
CA SER A 38 -22.32 -9.14 16.01
C SER A 38 -22.66 -10.14 14.91
N GLY A 39 -21.66 -10.75 14.25
CA GLY A 39 -21.87 -11.72 13.18
C GLY A 39 -21.11 -11.40 11.93
N ARG A 40 -21.61 -11.90 10.77
CA ARG A 40 -20.96 -11.68 9.49
C ARG A 40 -20.94 -10.22 9.10
N PHE A 41 -19.76 -9.74 8.72
CA PHE A 41 -19.52 -8.37 8.29
C PHE A 41 -19.50 -8.27 6.75
N TYR A 42 -20.21 -7.29 6.22
CA TYR A 42 -20.18 -6.93 4.82
C TYR A 42 -19.65 -5.50 4.66
N ILE A 43 -18.69 -5.32 3.79
CA ILE A 43 -18.14 -3.99 3.43
C ILE A 43 -19.21 -3.25 2.62
N LYS A 44 -19.82 -2.24 3.23
CA LYS A 44 -20.66 -1.25 2.55
C LYS A 44 -19.86 0.04 2.48
N GLY A 45 -19.01 0.13 1.46
CA GLY A 45 -17.91 1.08 1.43
C GLY A 45 -18.01 2.14 0.35
N ILE A 46 -17.11 3.12 0.44
CA ILE A 46 -16.90 4.15 -0.57
C ILE A 46 -15.41 4.48 -0.69
N ALA A 47 -14.93 4.70 -1.91
CA ALA A 47 -13.60 5.20 -2.17
C ALA A 47 -13.52 6.67 -1.71
N TYR A 48 -12.60 6.96 -0.78
CA TYR A 48 -12.43 8.26 -0.15
C TYR A 48 -11.00 8.75 -0.36
N GLN A 49 -10.74 9.29 -1.56
CA GLN A 49 -9.45 9.80 -1.98
C GLN A 49 -9.63 11.00 -2.89
N GLU A 50 -9.04 12.12 -2.54
CA GLU A 50 -8.87 13.23 -3.46
C GLU A 50 -7.79 12.88 -4.48
N GLN A 51 -8.14 13.01 -5.77
CA GLN A 51 -7.20 12.71 -6.84
C GLN A 51 -6.08 13.74 -6.88
N GLY A 52 -4.85 13.28 -6.85
CA GLY A 52 -3.68 14.11 -7.10
C GLY A 52 -3.55 14.52 -8.57
N ALA A 53 -2.47 15.22 -8.90
CA ALA A 53 -2.21 15.63 -10.26
C ALA A 53 -2.00 14.42 -11.18
N VAL A 54 -2.69 14.40 -12.32
CA VAL A 54 -2.53 13.39 -13.37
C VAL A 54 -1.74 14.02 -14.51
N VAL A 55 -0.63 13.41 -14.89
CA VAL A 55 0.17 13.81 -16.06
C VAL A 55 -0.10 12.80 -17.18
N PRO A 56 -0.91 13.14 -18.20
CA PRO A 56 -1.15 12.25 -19.32
C PRO A 56 0.14 12.03 -20.13
N GLY A 57 0.38 10.80 -20.57
CA GLY A 57 1.54 10.43 -21.37
C GLY A 57 1.42 9.01 -21.91
N ALA A 58 2.32 8.62 -22.79
CA ALA A 58 2.37 7.25 -23.32
C ALA A 58 2.57 6.21 -22.21
N ASP A 59 3.33 6.59 -21.17
CA ASP A 59 3.67 5.73 -20.04
C ASP A 59 2.60 5.78 -18.92
N ASN A 60 1.54 6.56 -19.09
CA ASN A 60 0.43 6.67 -18.14
C ASN A 60 -0.93 6.49 -18.86
N SER A 61 -1.11 5.33 -19.47
CA SER A 61 -2.34 4.97 -20.19
C SER A 61 -3.56 4.81 -19.28
N PHE A 62 -3.35 4.53 -18.00
CA PHE A 62 -4.41 4.38 -16.97
C PHE A 62 -4.79 5.72 -16.32
N LEU A 63 -4.08 6.81 -16.61
CA LEU A 63 -4.25 8.13 -16.01
C LEU A 63 -4.05 8.10 -14.47
N GLU A 64 -3.07 7.33 -14.02
CA GLU A 64 -2.71 7.27 -12.60
C GLU A 64 -2.15 8.63 -12.11
N PRO A 65 -2.48 9.04 -10.88
CA PRO A 65 -1.95 10.27 -10.31
C PRO A 65 -0.42 10.20 -10.12
N SER A 66 0.27 11.29 -10.39
CA SER A 66 1.71 11.45 -10.11
C SER A 66 1.97 12.07 -8.73
N THR A 67 0.94 12.62 -8.10
CA THR A 67 0.96 13.15 -6.73
C THR A 67 -0.24 12.62 -5.98
N PHE A 68 -0.26 12.79 -4.66
CA PHE A 68 -1.42 12.43 -3.85
C PHE A 68 -1.73 13.49 -2.79
N VAL A 69 -2.97 13.48 -2.35
CA VAL A 69 -3.47 14.24 -1.20
C VAL A 69 -3.86 13.22 -0.15
N ASP A 70 -3.43 13.41 1.09
CA ASP A 70 -3.81 12.53 2.19
C ASP A 70 -5.12 13.02 2.84
N PRO A 71 -6.26 12.38 2.57
CA PRO A 71 -7.55 12.86 3.08
C PRO A 71 -7.72 12.58 4.57
N LEU A 72 -6.93 11.66 5.16
CA LEU A 72 -7.00 11.32 6.57
C LEU A 72 -6.19 12.28 7.46
N SER A 73 -5.36 13.13 6.87
CA SER A 73 -4.61 14.17 7.59
C SER A 73 -5.35 15.52 7.65
N ASP A 74 -6.42 15.68 6.87
CA ASP A 74 -7.26 16.87 6.85
C ASP A 74 -8.43 16.75 7.84
N SER A 75 -8.25 17.26 9.07
CA SER A 75 -9.26 17.20 10.13
C SER A 75 -10.54 17.98 9.79
N ASP A 76 -10.41 19.08 9.07
CA ASP A 76 -11.55 19.91 8.67
C ASP A 76 -12.32 19.23 7.54
N GLY A 77 -11.62 18.67 6.57
CA GLY A 77 -12.18 17.84 5.51
C GLY A 77 -12.95 16.64 6.07
N CYS A 78 -12.36 15.88 6.97
CA CYS A 78 -13.03 14.75 7.62
C CYS A 78 -14.30 15.19 8.38
N SER A 79 -14.24 16.29 9.13
CA SER A 79 -15.38 16.83 9.86
C SER A 79 -16.50 17.30 8.91
N ARG A 80 -16.13 17.89 7.79
CA ARG A 80 -17.02 18.31 6.71
C ARG A 80 -17.75 17.11 6.08
N ASP A 81 -17.00 16.02 5.79
CA ASP A 81 -17.48 14.92 4.98
C ASP A 81 -18.20 13.83 5.80
N LEU A 82 -17.88 13.69 7.09
CA LEU A 82 -18.46 12.68 7.97
C LEU A 82 -19.99 12.61 7.95
N PRO A 83 -20.74 13.73 8.01
CA PRO A 83 -22.21 13.69 7.92
C PRO A 83 -22.71 13.07 6.61
N PHE A 84 -21.99 13.24 5.50
CA PHE A 84 -22.34 12.68 4.20
C PHE A 84 -22.00 11.19 4.12
N LEU A 85 -20.88 10.75 4.70
CA LEU A 85 -20.55 9.35 4.84
C LEU A 85 -21.60 8.61 5.68
N GLN A 86 -22.01 9.20 6.80
CA GLN A 86 -23.09 8.67 7.63
C GLN A 86 -24.44 8.64 6.89
N LYS A 87 -24.75 9.67 6.09
CA LYS A 87 -25.95 9.73 5.27
C LYS A 87 -26.01 8.63 4.22
N LEU A 88 -24.88 8.30 3.59
CA LEU A 88 -24.76 7.12 2.72
C LEU A 88 -24.91 5.80 3.50
N GLY A 89 -24.73 5.83 4.81
CA GLY A 89 -24.77 4.64 5.66
C GLY A 89 -23.60 3.68 5.39
N VAL A 90 -22.45 4.21 4.97
CA VAL A 90 -21.24 3.40 4.78
C VAL A 90 -20.65 2.99 6.11
N ASN A 91 -20.05 1.81 6.17
CA ASN A 91 -19.29 1.29 7.30
C ASN A 91 -17.79 1.17 7.02
N THR A 92 -17.36 1.47 5.81
CA THR A 92 -15.96 1.34 5.40
C THR A 92 -15.62 2.42 4.37
N ILE A 93 -14.44 3.01 4.49
CA ILE A 93 -13.84 3.81 3.42
C ILE A 93 -12.56 3.12 2.94
N ARG A 94 -12.23 3.29 1.66
CA ARG A 94 -10.92 2.92 1.10
C ARG A 94 -10.15 4.18 0.73
N VAL A 95 -8.89 4.26 1.18
CA VAL A 95 -7.96 5.35 0.92
C VAL A 95 -6.75 4.80 0.20
N TYR A 96 -6.39 5.42 -0.92
CA TYR A 96 -5.37 4.90 -1.85
C TYR A 96 -3.96 5.38 -1.52
N SER A 97 -3.84 6.53 -0.83
CA SER A 97 -2.54 7.10 -0.50
C SER A 97 -2.62 7.93 0.76
N VAL A 98 -1.70 7.70 1.67
CA VAL A 98 -1.55 8.43 2.93
C VAL A 98 -0.10 8.86 3.13
N ASN A 99 0.12 9.91 3.88
CA ASN A 99 1.45 10.41 4.24
C ASN A 99 1.75 10.08 5.70
N SER A 100 2.60 9.09 5.95
CA SER A 100 2.98 8.62 7.29
C SER A 100 3.57 9.70 8.20
N SER A 101 4.05 10.83 7.65
CA SER A 101 4.61 11.92 8.45
C SER A 101 3.57 12.90 9.01
N LEU A 102 2.29 12.76 8.61
CA LEU A 102 1.22 13.65 9.05
C LEU A 102 0.43 13.07 10.23
N ASN A 103 -0.41 13.90 10.85
CA ASN A 103 -1.25 13.49 11.98
C ASN A 103 -2.65 13.08 11.48
N HIS A 104 -3.10 11.90 11.85
CA HIS A 104 -4.39 11.33 11.46
C HIS A 104 -5.37 11.16 12.64
N ASP A 105 -4.99 11.57 13.86
CA ASP A 105 -5.75 11.28 15.08
C ASP A 105 -7.19 11.78 15.02
N SER A 106 -7.38 13.01 14.57
CA SER A 106 -8.71 13.63 14.50
C SER A 106 -9.65 12.89 13.55
N CYS A 107 -9.17 12.62 12.34
CA CYS A 107 -9.92 11.94 11.29
C CYS A 107 -10.25 10.50 11.68
N MET A 108 -9.23 9.73 12.08
CA MET A 108 -9.40 8.32 12.45
C MET A 108 -10.31 8.15 13.66
N SER A 109 -10.21 9.03 14.68
CA SER A 109 -11.14 9.02 15.82
C SER A 109 -12.58 9.35 15.44
N ALA A 110 -12.78 10.32 14.54
CA ALA A 110 -14.12 10.69 14.08
C ALA A 110 -14.77 9.55 13.27
N LEU A 111 -14.01 8.89 12.41
CA LEU A 111 -14.46 7.72 11.64
C LEU A 111 -14.77 6.53 12.58
N SER A 112 -13.88 6.22 13.53
CA SER A 112 -14.12 5.16 14.53
C SER A 112 -15.37 5.42 15.34
N GLY A 113 -15.55 6.67 15.85
CA GLY A 113 -16.75 7.07 16.58
C GLY A 113 -18.05 7.00 15.76
N ALA A 114 -17.94 7.02 14.44
CA ALA A 114 -19.07 6.83 13.52
C ALA A 114 -19.28 5.37 13.08
N GLY A 115 -18.46 4.43 13.55
CA GLY A 115 -18.53 3.03 13.17
C GLY A 115 -17.98 2.76 11.76
N ILE A 116 -17.05 3.60 11.27
CA ILE A 116 -16.48 3.51 9.93
C ILE A 116 -15.04 2.98 9.99
N TYR A 117 -14.81 1.85 9.32
CA TYR A 117 -13.50 1.24 9.16
C TYR A 117 -12.75 1.84 7.97
N THR A 118 -11.42 1.67 7.97
CA THR A 118 -10.56 2.09 6.87
C THR A 118 -9.84 0.90 6.24
N ILE A 119 -9.80 0.87 4.92
CA ILE A 119 -8.88 0.07 4.12
C ILE A 119 -7.87 1.04 3.54
N ILE A 120 -6.57 0.82 3.82
CA ILE A 120 -5.49 1.71 3.43
C ILE A 120 -4.60 1.00 2.43
N ASP A 121 -4.41 1.59 1.25
CA ASP A 121 -3.43 1.10 0.30
C ASP A 121 -2.02 1.58 0.72
N LEU A 122 -1.05 0.66 0.74
CA LEU A 122 0.32 0.96 1.16
C LEU A 122 1.17 1.53 0.02
N ALA A 123 0.80 1.21 -1.22
CA ALA A 123 1.47 1.74 -2.39
C ALA A 123 1.20 3.24 -2.52
N LEU A 124 2.24 3.97 -2.92
CA LEU A 124 2.15 5.40 -3.26
C LEU A 124 2.43 5.60 -4.75
N PRO A 125 2.00 6.71 -5.35
CA PRO A 125 2.30 7.02 -6.75
C PRO A 125 3.79 6.97 -7.08
N LEU A 126 4.11 6.67 -8.32
CA LEU A 126 5.48 6.59 -8.85
C LEU A 126 6.35 5.57 -8.10
N ASN A 127 7.49 5.99 -7.57
CA ASN A 127 8.48 5.13 -6.93
C ASN A 127 8.04 4.50 -5.59
N GLY A 128 6.83 4.80 -5.13
CA GLY A 128 6.24 4.24 -3.91
C GLY A 128 5.42 2.97 -4.14
N SER A 129 5.48 2.36 -5.32
CA SER A 129 4.78 1.13 -5.70
C SER A 129 5.69 0.12 -6.38
N ILE A 130 5.26 -1.14 -6.43
CA ILE A 130 5.91 -2.16 -7.26
C ILE A 130 5.61 -1.84 -8.73
N ASP A 131 6.65 -1.51 -9.47
CA ASP A 131 6.56 -1.18 -10.90
C ASP A 131 6.17 -2.41 -11.73
N ARG A 132 5.32 -2.23 -12.75
CA ARG A 132 4.88 -3.31 -13.64
C ARG A 132 5.94 -3.74 -14.63
N ASP A 133 6.75 -2.80 -15.11
CA ASP A 133 7.74 -3.03 -16.17
C ASP A 133 9.09 -3.45 -15.60
N SER A 134 9.40 -3.08 -14.37
CA SER A 134 10.63 -3.42 -13.66
C SER A 134 10.36 -3.78 -12.19
N PRO A 135 9.66 -4.90 -11.94
CA PRO A 135 9.16 -5.20 -10.61
C PRO A 135 10.30 -5.50 -9.62
N SER A 136 10.19 -4.89 -8.45
CA SER A 136 11.13 -5.08 -7.34
C SER A 136 10.36 -5.00 -6.02
N TRP A 137 10.71 -5.89 -5.09
CA TRP A 137 10.34 -5.78 -3.69
C TRP A 137 11.63 -5.47 -2.92
N SER A 138 11.80 -4.24 -2.49
CA SER A 138 13.08 -3.68 -2.05
C SER A 138 12.94 -2.94 -0.72
N THR A 139 14.06 -2.66 -0.06
CA THR A 139 14.11 -2.06 1.28
C THR A 139 13.34 -0.75 1.35
N ASN A 140 13.47 0.14 0.38
CA ASN A 140 12.73 1.41 0.36
C ASN A 140 11.21 1.23 0.31
N LEU A 141 10.69 0.23 -0.42
CA LEU A 141 9.25 -0.06 -0.46
C LEU A 141 8.78 -0.72 0.83
N LEU A 142 9.56 -1.69 1.35
CA LEU A 142 9.25 -2.32 2.63
C LEU A 142 9.18 -1.29 3.75
N ASP A 143 10.17 -0.42 3.85
CA ASP A 143 10.23 0.61 4.89
C ASP A 143 9.05 1.57 4.82
N GLN A 144 8.70 2.06 3.61
CA GLN A 144 7.52 2.89 3.38
C GLN A 144 6.24 2.19 3.87
N TYR A 145 6.07 0.90 3.57
CA TYR A 145 4.90 0.13 3.99
C TYR A 145 4.86 -0.03 5.51
N LEU A 146 6.00 -0.36 6.13
CA LEU A 146 6.09 -0.52 7.58
C LEU A 146 5.90 0.79 8.34
N GLU A 147 6.41 1.91 7.83
CA GLU A 147 6.17 3.24 8.39
C GLU A 147 4.68 3.59 8.40
N THR A 148 3.99 3.37 7.28
CA THR A 148 2.55 3.59 7.19
C THR A 148 1.81 2.71 8.20
N ILE A 149 2.11 1.41 8.26
CA ILE A 149 1.49 0.49 9.22
C ILE A 149 1.76 0.95 10.66
N ASN A 150 3.00 1.35 10.99
CA ASN A 150 3.36 1.81 12.32
C ASN A 150 2.52 3.02 12.77
N VAL A 151 2.33 4.01 11.89
CA VAL A 151 1.51 5.20 12.16
C VAL A 151 0.05 4.85 12.39
N PHE A 152 -0.49 3.95 11.57
CA PHE A 152 -1.91 3.59 11.61
C PHE A 152 -2.25 2.46 12.58
N SER A 153 -1.27 1.70 13.09
CA SER A 153 -1.49 0.56 14.00
C SER A 153 -2.12 0.93 15.35
N LYS A 154 -2.05 2.18 15.75
CA LYS A 154 -2.67 2.70 16.99
C LYS A 154 -4.18 2.92 16.89
N TYR A 155 -4.75 2.92 15.67
CA TYR A 155 -6.17 3.14 15.45
C TYR A 155 -6.93 1.80 15.41
N ASP A 156 -8.06 1.74 16.08
CA ASP A 156 -8.87 0.53 16.23
C ASP A 156 -9.74 0.21 15.01
N ASN A 157 -9.91 1.16 14.10
CA ASN A 157 -10.76 1.07 12.92
C ASN A 157 -10.02 0.80 11.61
N VAL A 158 -8.76 0.39 11.65
CA VAL A 158 -8.07 -0.10 10.44
C VAL A 158 -8.49 -1.55 10.19
N LEU A 159 -9.22 -1.79 9.10
CA LEU A 159 -9.67 -3.12 8.69
C LEU A 159 -8.57 -3.89 7.95
N ALA A 160 -7.94 -3.24 6.99
CA ALA A 160 -6.95 -3.89 6.13
C ALA A 160 -5.92 -2.91 5.56
N TYR A 161 -4.77 -3.45 5.19
CA TYR A 161 -3.77 -2.81 4.35
C TYR A 161 -3.65 -3.55 3.02
N ASN A 162 -3.82 -2.86 1.90
CA ASN A 162 -3.56 -3.41 0.57
C ASN A 162 -2.09 -3.23 0.19
N VAL A 163 -1.44 -4.32 -0.22
CA VAL A 163 -0.03 -4.29 -0.67
C VAL A 163 0.12 -3.78 -2.11
N GLY A 164 -0.98 -3.52 -2.80
CA GLY A 164 -1.00 -2.95 -4.14
C GLY A 164 -2.40 -2.83 -4.70
N ASN A 165 -2.53 -2.00 -5.73
CA ASN A 165 -3.74 -1.82 -6.53
C ASN A 165 -3.38 -1.98 -8.00
N GLU A 166 -4.06 -2.88 -8.71
CA GLU A 166 -3.96 -3.11 -10.17
C GLU A 166 -2.52 -3.25 -10.73
N ALA A 167 -1.57 -3.65 -9.87
CA ALA A 167 -0.18 -3.80 -10.29
C ALA A 167 0.04 -5.03 -11.18
N ILE A 168 -0.78 -6.09 -11.04
CA ILE A 168 -0.76 -7.25 -11.92
C ILE A 168 -1.78 -7.02 -13.03
N ILE A 169 -1.32 -6.98 -14.28
CA ILE A 169 -2.17 -6.90 -15.48
C ILE A 169 -1.89 -8.09 -16.42
N SER A 170 -2.70 -8.28 -17.42
CA SER A 170 -2.66 -9.51 -18.25
C SER A 170 -1.33 -9.77 -18.97
N ASN A 171 -0.55 -8.75 -19.26
CA ASN A 171 0.77 -8.85 -19.91
C ASN A 171 1.96 -8.78 -18.93
N THR A 172 1.73 -8.56 -17.63
CA THR A 172 2.78 -8.46 -16.59
C THR A 172 2.45 -9.32 -15.37
N THR A 173 2.00 -10.55 -15.59
CA THR A 173 1.65 -11.47 -14.48
C THR A 173 2.84 -11.94 -13.66
N ASP A 174 4.04 -11.77 -14.16
CA ASP A 174 5.32 -12.00 -13.47
C ASP A 174 5.63 -10.96 -12.36
N VAL A 175 4.82 -9.93 -12.22
CA VAL A 175 4.80 -9.04 -11.04
C VAL A 175 4.23 -9.74 -9.80
N ALA A 176 3.36 -10.74 -9.97
CA ALA A 176 2.65 -11.39 -8.88
C ALA A 176 3.55 -11.97 -7.76
N PRO A 177 4.73 -12.56 -8.01
CA PRO A 177 5.63 -13.02 -6.95
C PRO A 177 6.12 -11.91 -6.02
N TYR A 178 6.31 -10.70 -6.52
CA TYR A 178 6.74 -9.55 -5.73
C TYR A 178 5.63 -9.05 -4.80
N LEU A 179 4.40 -8.99 -5.29
CA LEU A 179 3.22 -8.65 -4.48
C LEU A 179 2.94 -9.71 -3.42
N LYS A 180 3.09 -10.98 -3.77
CA LYS A 180 2.95 -12.08 -2.81
C LYS A 180 4.05 -12.04 -1.75
N ALA A 181 5.28 -11.65 -2.10
CA ALA A 181 6.36 -11.44 -1.13
C ALA A 181 6.08 -10.24 -0.22
N ALA A 182 5.57 -9.14 -0.78
CA ALA A 182 5.13 -7.99 0.02
C ALA A 182 4.03 -8.38 1.02
N ALA A 183 3.03 -9.15 0.58
CA ALA A 183 1.99 -9.67 1.48
C ALA A 183 2.55 -10.57 2.59
N ARG A 184 3.53 -11.43 2.28
CA ARG A 184 4.26 -12.26 3.26
C ARG A 184 4.92 -11.40 4.34
N ASP A 185 5.67 -10.40 3.93
CA ASP A 185 6.49 -9.59 4.83
C ASP A 185 5.64 -8.62 5.66
N VAL A 186 4.63 -7.99 5.05
CA VAL A 186 3.63 -7.16 5.76
C VAL A 186 2.87 -7.99 6.79
N LYS A 187 2.45 -9.21 6.44
CA LYS A 187 1.76 -10.12 7.37
C LYS A 187 2.67 -10.52 8.54
N ALA A 188 3.93 -10.84 8.27
CA ALA A 188 4.90 -11.17 9.31
C ALA A 188 5.11 -9.98 10.27
N TYR A 189 5.18 -8.77 9.75
CA TYR A 189 5.29 -7.56 10.56
C TYR A 189 4.04 -7.31 11.41
N LEU A 190 2.84 -7.34 10.81
CA LEU A 190 1.57 -7.18 11.55
C LEU A 190 1.44 -8.18 12.70
N ASN A 191 1.80 -9.44 12.46
CA ASN A 191 1.82 -10.46 13.50
C ASN A 191 2.81 -10.11 14.62
N SER A 192 4.00 -9.57 14.30
CA SER A 192 5.02 -9.21 15.28
C SER A 192 4.59 -8.09 16.22
N ILE A 193 3.75 -7.18 15.74
CA ILE A 193 3.17 -6.07 16.53
C ILE A 193 1.78 -6.40 17.07
N SER A 194 1.33 -7.67 16.95
CA SER A 194 0.00 -8.14 17.40
C SER A 194 -1.17 -7.36 16.79
N SER A 195 -1.03 -6.85 15.56
CA SER A 195 -2.10 -6.21 14.82
C SER A 195 -3.09 -7.25 14.28
N SER A 196 -4.38 -6.93 14.33
CA SER A 196 -5.46 -7.74 13.73
C SER A 196 -5.87 -7.28 12.34
N ALA A 197 -5.24 -6.24 11.79
CA ALA A 197 -5.52 -5.75 10.45
C ALA A 197 -5.21 -6.84 9.41
N LEU A 198 -6.04 -6.92 8.38
CA LEU A 198 -5.89 -7.89 7.30
C LEU A 198 -4.90 -7.38 6.24
N VAL A 199 -4.26 -8.32 5.54
CA VAL A 199 -3.45 -8.01 4.37
C VAL A 199 -4.26 -8.26 3.11
N GLY A 200 -4.44 -7.23 2.28
CA GLY A 200 -5.23 -7.27 1.06
C GLY A 200 -4.44 -6.93 -0.19
N TYR A 201 -5.08 -7.14 -1.32
CA TYR A 201 -4.67 -6.67 -2.64
C TYR A 201 -5.93 -6.34 -3.45
N ALA A 202 -5.91 -5.24 -4.19
CA ALA A 202 -6.98 -4.86 -5.11
C ALA A 202 -6.56 -5.16 -6.55
N ALA A 203 -7.26 -6.12 -7.17
CA ALA A 203 -6.96 -6.60 -8.51
C ALA A 203 -7.79 -5.85 -9.57
N ILE A 204 -7.19 -5.57 -10.72
CA ILE A 204 -7.94 -5.25 -11.92
C ILE A 204 -8.75 -6.47 -12.37
N ASP A 205 -9.92 -6.24 -12.92
CA ASP A 205 -10.72 -7.31 -13.52
C ASP A 205 -10.21 -7.70 -14.92
N GLY A 206 -10.69 -8.80 -15.42
CA GLY A 206 -10.36 -9.35 -16.73
C GLY A 206 -11.14 -10.63 -17.01
N ASP A 207 -10.76 -11.34 -18.07
CA ASP A 207 -11.37 -12.63 -18.35
C ASP A 207 -10.93 -13.71 -17.33
N SER A 208 -11.63 -14.84 -17.30
CA SER A 208 -11.39 -15.94 -16.37
C SER A 208 -9.99 -16.56 -16.51
N THR A 209 -9.35 -16.45 -17.66
CA THR A 209 -7.98 -16.99 -17.89
C THR A 209 -6.90 -16.12 -17.25
N PHE A 210 -7.23 -14.87 -16.88
CA PHE A 210 -6.38 -13.95 -16.16
C PHE A 210 -6.78 -13.84 -14.67
N ARG A 211 -8.04 -13.45 -14.37
CA ARG A 211 -8.44 -13.14 -12.98
C ARG A 211 -8.39 -14.35 -12.04
N VAL A 212 -8.73 -15.57 -12.53
CA VAL A 212 -8.72 -16.77 -11.69
C VAL A 212 -7.30 -17.19 -11.29
N PRO A 213 -6.30 -17.30 -12.20
CA PRO A 213 -4.93 -17.57 -11.81
C PRO A 213 -4.33 -16.52 -10.88
N VAL A 214 -4.59 -15.22 -11.09
CA VAL A 214 -4.10 -14.14 -10.21
C VAL A 214 -4.65 -14.30 -8.79
N ALA A 215 -5.95 -14.48 -8.64
CA ALA A 215 -6.58 -14.67 -7.34
C ALA A 215 -6.04 -15.90 -6.62
N ASN A 216 -5.99 -17.03 -7.32
CA ASN A 216 -5.49 -18.28 -6.77
C ASN A 216 -4.01 -18.20 -6.39
N PHE A 217 -3.18 -17.49 -7.17
CA PHE A 217 -1.77 -17.29 -6.84
C PHE A 217 -1.59 -16.46 -5.57
N LEU A 218 -2.35 -15.37 -5.41
CA LEU A 218 -2.23 -14.52 -4.23
C LEU A 218 -2.71 -15.21 -2.95
N SER A 219 -3.60 -16.20 -3.05
CA SER A 219 -4.16 -16.91 -1.90
C SER A 219 -3.60 -18.34 -1.68
N CYS A 220 -2.76 -18.84 -2.59
CA CYS A 220 -2.18 -20.19 -2.49
C CYS A 220 -1.02 -20.29 -1.48
N ASP A 221 -0.63 -21.52 -1.16
CA ASP A 221 0.59 -21.83 -0.42
C ASP A 221 1.64 -22.50 -1.33
N PRO A 222 2.72 -21.79 -1.70
CA PRO A 222 3.79 -22.37 -2.54
C PRO A 222 4.55 -23.52 -1.87
N SER A 223 4.49 -23.64 -0.53
CA SER A 223 5.15 -24.72 0.21
C SER A 223 4.32 -26.00 0.28
N ASN A 224 3.05 -25.96 -0.11
CA ASN A 224 2.09 -27.07 0.01
C ASN A 224 1.90 -27.61 1.45
N SER A 225 2.17 -26.79 2.46
CA SER A 225 2.03 -27.14 3.88
C SER A 225 0.69 -26.70 4.49
N ASN A 226 -0.20 -26.13 3.69
CA ASN A 226 -1.45 -25.49 4.10
C ASN A 226 -1.19 -24.25 5.00
N SER A 227 -0.14 -23.47 4.69
CA SER A 227 0.26 -22.28 5.43
C SER A 227 -0.39 -21.02 4.87
N SER A 228 -0.82 -20.14 5.77
CA SER A 228 -1.32 -18.80 5.42
C SER A 228 -0.22 -17.76 5.25
N SER A 229 1.02 -18.10 5.52
CA SER A 229 2.11 -17.12 5.70
C SER A 229 2.37 -16.23 4.48
N THR A 230 2.11 -16.75 3.28
CA THR A 230 2.30 -16.01 2.01
C THR A 230 0.98 -15.62 1.34
N SER A 231 -0.15 -16.04 1.91
CA SER A 231 -1.48 -15.74 1.37
C SER A 231 -1.93 -14.36 1.82
N ILE A 232 -2.59 -13.59 0.93
CA ILE A 232 -3.40 -12.46 1.37
C ILE A 232 -4.58 -12.94 2.22
N ASP A 233 -5.19 -12.02 2.98
CA ASP A 233 -6.38 -12.30 3.81
C ASP A 233 -7.65 -11.77 3.15
N LEU A 234 -7.52 -10.73 2.33
CA LEU A 234 -8.63 -10.00 1.73
C LEU A 234 -8.33 -9.72 0.25
N TYR A 235 -9.07 -10.34 -0.64
CA TYR A 235 -8.95 -10.14 -2.08
C TYR A 235 -9.98 -9.11 -2.55
N GLY A 236 -9.52 -8.01 -3.09
CA GLY A 236 -10.35 -7.01 -3.75
C GLY A 236 -10.37 -7.23 -5.26
N LEU A 237 -11.53 -7.03 -5.89
CA LEU A 237 -11.69 -6.98 -7.33
C LEU A 237 -12.27 -5.63 -7.73
N ASN A 238 -11.57 -4.86 -8.56
CA ASN A 238 -12.09 -3.63 -9.15
C ASN A 238 -12.99 -4.02 -10.33
N ASN A 239 -14.29 -4.17 -10.07
CA ASN A 239 -15.23 -4.69 -11.05
C ASN A 239 -16.20 -3.61 -11.55
N TYR A 240 -16.21 -3.40 -12.85
CA TYR A 240 -17.07 -2.44 -13.54
C TYR A 240 -17.96 -3.09 -14.62
N GLU A 241 -18.25 -4.39 -14.49
CA GLU A 241 -19.07 -5.14 -15.48
C GLU A 241 -20.55 -4.73 -15.46
N TRP A 242 -21.07 -4.21 -14.31
CA TRP A 242 -22.45 -3.77 -14.22
C TRP A 242 -22.61 -2.31 -14.67
N CYS A 243 -23.00 -2.11 -15.91
CA CYS A 243 -23.20 -0.78 -16.50
C CYS A 243 -24.69 -0.51 -16.76
N GLY A 244 -25.19 0.61 -16.26
CA GLY A 244 -26.61 0.97 -16.36
C GLY A 244 -27.51 0.08 -15.51
N ASP A 245 -28.70 -0.24 -16.05
CA ASP A 245 -29.65 -1.19 -15.43
C ASP A 245 -29.39 -2.60 -15.98
N SER A 246 -28.47 -3.31 -15.36
CA SER A 246 -28.09 -4.67 -15.76
C SER A 246 -28.76 -5.74 -14.90
N SER A 247 -28.33 -6.99 -15.00
CA SER A 247 -28.80 -8.10 -14.18
C SER A 247 -27.63 -8.94 -13.66
N PHE A 248 -27.88 -9.74 -12.64
CA PHE A 248 -26.87 -10.68 -12.12
C PHE A 248 -26.37 -11.61 -13.21
N GLU A 249 -27.26 -12.16 -14.04
CA GLU A 249 -26.90 -13.09 -15.11
C GLU A 249 -26.00 -12.44 -16.17
N ALA A 250 -26.22 -11.16 -16.46
CA ALA A 250 -25.47 -10.46 -17.49
C ALA A 250 -24.11 -9.94 -16.98
N ALA A 251 -24.06 -9.45 -15.74
CA ALA A 251 -22.87 -8.78 -15.22
C ALA A 251 -22.06 -9.67 -14.26
N TYR A 252 -22.70 -10.41 -13.36
CA TYR A 252 -22.01 -11.01 -12.24
C TYR A 252 -21.99 -12.53 -12.19
N ALA A 253 -22.83 -13.24 -12.98
CA ALA A 253 -22.85 -14.70 -12.94
C ALA A 253 -21.51 -15.33 -13.34
N GLY A 254 -20.78 -14.73 -14.28
CA GLY A 254 -19.44 -15.16 -14.68
C GLY A 254 -18.44 -15.00 -13.56
N VAL A 255 -18.36 -13.82 -12.98
CA VAL A 255 -17.42 -13.52 -11.88
C VAL A 255 -17.77 -14.31 -10.62
N GLU A 256 -19.05 -14.48 -10.29
CA GLU A 256 -19.47 -15.34 -9.17
C GLU A 256 -19.01 -16.80 -9.38
N GLY A 257 -19.17 -17.33 -10.59
CA GLY A 257 -18.74 -18.68 -10.94
C GLY A 257 -17.22 -18.87 -10.83
N ASP A 258 -16.45 -17.89 -11.29
CA ASP A 258 -14.98 -17.92 -11.27
C ASP A 258 -14.39 -17.94 -9.84
N TYR A 259 -15.07 -17.29 -8.90
CA TYR A 259 -14.65 -17.23 -7.50
C TYR A 259 -15.39 -18.21 -6.58
N ALA A 260 -16.23 -19.09 -7.14
CA ALA A 260 -16.94 -20.10 -6.36
C ALA A 260 -15.95 -20.96 -5.54
N GLY A 261 -16.10 -20.95 -4.23
CA GLY A 261 -15.20 -21.70 -3.34
C GLY A 261 -13.84 -21.05 -3.07
N TYR A 262 -13.63 -19.80 -3.47
CA TYR A 262 -12.38 -19.07 -3.19
C TYR A 262 -12.05 -19.10 -1.69
N ASN A 263 -10.78 -19.28 -1.34
CA ASN A 263 -10.38 -19.69 -0.01
C ASN A 263 -10.14 -18.55 0.99
N VAL A 264 -10.07 -17.29 0.53
CA VAL A 264 -9.93 -16.10 1.39
C VAL A 264 -11.12 -15.16 1.21
N ALA A 265 -11.26 -14.19 2.09
CA ALA A 265 -12.33 -13.20 1.98
C ALA A 265 -12.16 -12.36 0.71
N ALA A 266 -13.26 -12.15 -0.02
CA ALA A 266 -13.28 -11.37 -1.24
C ALA A 266 -14.36 -10.28 -1.17
N TYR A 267 -14.09 -9.15 -1.83
CA TYR A 267 -15.02 -8.02 -1.96
C TYR A 267 -14.78 -7.28 -3.27
N PHE A 268 -15.73 -6.51 -3.74
CA PHE A 268 -15.45 -5.58 -4.83
C PHE A 268 -14.73 -4.36 -4.26
N SER A 269 -13.43 -4.26 -4.52
CA SER A 269 -12.62 -3.15 -4.02
C SER A 269 -12.91 -1.84 -4.73
N GLU A 270 -13.55 -1.91 -5.91
CA GLU A 270 -14.19 -0.81 -6.61
C GLU A 270 -15.37 -1.35 -7.43
N PHE A 271 -16.46 -0.56 -7.48
CA PHE A 271 -17.57 -0.78 -8.40
C PHE A 271 -18.29 0.53 -8.72
N GLY A 272 -19.09 0.56 -9.77
CA GLY A 272 -19.89 1.73 -10.16
C GLY A 272 -19.55 2.25 -11.56
N CYS A 273 -19.89 1.46 -12.58
CA CYS A 273 -19.67 1.79 -13.99
C CYS A 273 -20.35 3.12 -14.39
N ILE A 274 -19.60 3.98 -15.12
CA ILE A 274 -20.08 5.29 -15.61
C ILE A 274 -20.35 5.32 -17.11
N THR A 275 -20.07 4.25 -17.84
CA THR A 275 -20.18 4.25 -19.32
C THR A 275 -21.61 4.18 -19.84
N SER A 276 -22.57 3.90 -18.96
CA SER A 276 -24.02 3.87 -19.27
C SER A 276 -24.80 4.78 -18.32
N PRO A 277 -24.72 6.10 -18.50
CA PRO A 277 -25.38 7.06 -17.62
C PRO A 277 -26.93 7.08 -17.83
N PRO A 278 -27.70 7.40 -16.76
CA PRO A 278 -27.23 7.73 -15.42
C PRO A 278 -26.79 6.47 -14.65
N ARG A 279 -25.81 6.62 -13.74
CA ARG A 279 -25.38 5.55 -12.84
C ARG A 279 -26.49 5.28 -11.80
N LEU A 280 -27.10 4.09 -11.87
CA LEU A 280 -28.29 3.74 -11.09
C LEU A 280 -27.97 3.03 -9.78
N TRP A 281 -26.77 2.45 -9.68
CA TRP A 281 -26.32 1.66 -8.53
C TRP A 281 -27.17 0.42 -8.25
N THR A 282 -27.84 -0.13 -9.27
CA THR A 282 -28.71 -1.32 -9.12
C THR A 282 -27.91 -2.58 -8.82
N GLU A 283 -26.61 -2.59 -9.10
CA GLU A 283 -25.65 -3.62 -8.71
C GLU A 283 -25.57 -3.84 -7.20
N VAL A 284 -25.85 -2.81 -6.38
CA VAL A 284 -25.85 -2.90 -4.91
C VAL A 284 -26.81 -3.99 -4.44
N ALA A 285 -28.02 -4.04 -5.00
CA ALA A 285 -29.00 -5.05 -4.63
C ALA A 285 -28.51 -6.47 -4.93
N SER A 286 -27.79 -6.67 -6.03
CA SER A 286 -27.18 -7.95 -6.40
C SER A 286 -26.00 -8.30 -5.49
N LEU A 287 -25.07 -7.36 -5.30
CA LEU A 287 -23.84 -7.56 -4.52
C LEU A 287 -24.12 -7.95 -3.05
N PHE A 288 -25.20 -7.42 -2.46
CA PHE A 288 -25.64 -7.77 -1.11
C PHE A 288 -26.75 -8.82 -1.06
N SER A 289 -26.96 -9.58 -2.15
CA SER A 289 -27.95 -10.66 -2.23
C SER A 289 -27.38 -12.01 -1.77
N SER A 290 -28.27 -12.99 -1.59
CA SER A 290 -27.86 -14.37 -1.32
C SER A 290 -27.16 -15.04 -2.51
N GLN A 291 -27.29 -14.51 -3.74
CA GLN A 291 -26.61 -15.02 -4.93
C GLN A 291 -25.10 -14.75 -4.89
N MET A 292 -24.68 -13.64 -4.28
CA MET A 292 -23.28 -13.24 -4.26
C MET A 292 -22.61 -13.41 -2.89
N SER A 293 -23.38 -13.47 -1.80
CA SER A 293 -22.83 -13.47 -0.44
C SER A 293 -22.06 -14.74 -0.04
N ASP A 294 -22.12 -15.81 -0.83
CA ASP A 294 -21.30 -16.99 -0.62
C ASP A 294 -19.82 -16.77 -1.01
N VAL A 295 -19.54 -15.80 -1.84
CA VAL A 295 -18.20 -15.41 -2.28
C VAL A 295 -17.87 -14.03 -1.74
N TRP A 296 -18.69 -13.03 -2.03
CA TRP A 296 -18.40 -11.63 -1.85
C TRP A 296 -18.84 -11.09 -0.49
N SER A 297 -18.00 -10.34 0.14
CA SER A 297 -18.27 -9.64 1.41
C SER A 297 -18.62 -8.17 1.18
N GLY A 298 -19.39 -7.86 0.15
CA GLY A 298 -19.80 -6.52 -0.20
C GLY A 298 -18.80 -5.80 -1.10
N GLY A 299 -18.76 -4.45 -1.04
CA GLY A 299 -17.87 -3.68 -1.90
C GLY A 299 -17.77 -2.20 -1.56
N VAL A 300 -16.90 -1.51 -2.31
CA VAL A 300 -16.55 -0.09 -2.19
C VAL A 300 -17.00 0.62 -3.47
N ALA A 301 -17.98 1.51 -3.36
CA ALA A 301 -18.44 2.34 -4.48
C ALA A 301 -17.37 3.37 -4.89
N PHE A 302 -17.09 3.51 -6.17
CA PHE A 302 -16.11 4.45 -6.67
C PHE A 302 -16.80 5.65 -7.34
N SER A 303 -16.66 6.92 -6.87
CA SER A 303 -15.90 7.41 -5.73
C SER A 303 -16.63 8.57 -5.04
N TYR A 304 -16.26 8.91 -3.80
CA TYR A 304 -16.79 10.09 -3.10
C TYR A 304 -16.33 11.38 -3.80
N PHE A 305 -15.03 11.65 -3.81
CA PHE A 305 -14.44 12.80 -4.49
C PHE A 305 -14.41 12.63 -6.01
N PRO A 306 -14.33 13.73 -6.77
CA PRO A 306 -14.08 13.69 -8.21
C PRO A 306 -12.79 12.92 -8.52
N ALA A 307 -12.86 12.05 -9.51
CA ALA A 307 -11.73 11.30 -10.01
C ALA A 307 -11.82 11.17 -11.54
N THR A 308 -10.72 11.44 -12.23
CA THR A 308 -10.59 11.28 -13.67
C THR A 308 -9.95 9.94 -13.98
N SER A 309 -10.52 9.20 -14.90
CA SER A 309 -9.96 7.98 -15.46
C SER A 309 -10.06 7.98 -16.99
N ALA A 310 -9.48 6.97 -17.63
CA ALA A 310 -9.65 6.76 -19.07
C ALA A 310 -11.12 6.55 -19.50
N GLN A 311 -12.00 6.12 -18.59
CA GLN A 311 -13.42 5.91 -18.84
C GLN A 311 -14.26 7.19 -18.66
N GLY A 312 -13.74 8.22 -18.00
CA GLY A 312 -14.44 9.47 -17.74
C GLY A 312 -14.27 9.97 -16.30
N GLN A 313 -15.23 10.78 -15.87
CA GLN A 313 -15.26 11.40 -14.55
C GLN A 313 -16.11 10.59 -13.59
N PHE A 314 -15.51 10.17 -12.49
CA PHE A 314 -16.19 9.63 -11.33
C PHE A 314 -16.38 10.72 -10.26
N GLY A 315 -17.01 10.38 -9.18
CA GLY A 315 -17.26 11.27 -8.06
C GLY A 315 -18.73 11.58 -7.89
N MET A 316 -19.13 11.74 -6.64
CA MET A 316 -20.53 11.98 -6.27
C MET A 316 -20.72 13.29 -5.55
N VAL A 317 -19.65 13.96 -5.16
CA VAL A 317 -19.67 15.25 -4.49
C VAL A 317 -18.76 16.25 -5.19
N ASN A 318 -19.06 17.54 -4.97
CA ASN A 318 -18.16 18.64 -5.30
C ASN A 318 -17.89 19.43 -4.01
N ILE A 319 -16.63 19.73 -3.78
CA ILE A 319 -16.20 20.57 -2.68
C ILE A 319 -16.06 22.00 -3.18
N SER A 320 -16.55 22.98 -2.41
CA SER A 320 -16.36 24.40 -2.73
C SER A 320 -14.88 24.77 -2.74
N SER A 321 -14.52 25.81 -3.47
CA SER A 321 -13.12 26.25 -3.62
C SER A 321 -12.45 26.68 -2.31
N ASP A 322 -13.24 27.03 -1.29
CA ASP A 322 -12.76 27.33 0.06
C ASP A 322 -12.68 26.09 0.97
N GLY A 323 -13.00 24.90 0.44
CA GLY A 323 -12.92 23.63 1.15
C GLY A 323 -14.01 23.40 2.20
N THR A 324 -15.02 24.29 2.33
CA THR A 324 -15.94 24.27 3.47
C THR A 324 -17.27 23.59 3.20
N THR A 325 -17.71 23.53 1.95
CA THR A 325 -19.07 23.08 1.59
C THR A 325 -19.03 21.89 0.65
N VAL A 326 -19.86 20.88 0.96
CA VAL A 326 -20.11 19.72 0.09
C VAL A 326 -21.40 19.93 -0.67
N THR A 327 -21.36 19.77 -1.98
CA THR A 327 -22.54 19.68 -2.84
C THR A 327 -22.65 18.27 -3.39
N THR A 328 -23.74 17.57 -3.09
CA THR A 328 -23.98 16.19 -3.57
C THR A 328 -24.65 16.20 -4.94
N GLY A 329 -24.22 15.31 -5.80
CA GLY A 329 -24.86 15.05 -7.10
C GLY A 329 -26.00 14.03 -7.00
N ASP A 330 -26.69 13.83 -8.13
CA ASP A 330 -27.76 12.83 -8.23
C ASP A 330 -27.26 11.41 -7.98
N ASP A 331 -26.01 11.11 -8.36
CA ASP A 331 -25.37 9.82 -8.11
C ASP A 331 -25.26 9.51 -6.63
N PHE A 332 -24.95 10.51 -5.81
CA PHE A 332 -24.95 10.38 -4.35
C PHE A 332 -26.32 9.96 -3.83
N THR A 333 -27.37 10.67 -4.28
CA THR A 333 -28.74 10.40 -3.83
C THR A 333 -29.21 9.01 -4.25
N ARG A 334 -28.81 8.56 -5.45
CA ARG A 334 -29.12 7.21 -5.93
C ARG A 334 -28.39 6.13 -5.12
N LEU A 335 -27.07 6.33 -4.83
CA LEU A 335 -26.33 5.40 -3.98
C LEU A 335 -26.88 5.36 -2.56
N GLU A 336 -27.22 6.52 -1.96
CA GLU A 336 -27.89 6.60 -0.66
C GLU A 336 -29.14 5.74 -0.60
N ALA A 337 -30.00 5.84 -1.62
CA ALA A 337 -31.21 5.05 -1.72
C ALA A 337 -30.93 3.54 -1.82
N GLN A 338 -29.95 3.14 -2.63
CA GLN A 338 -29.58 1.73 -2.77
C GLN A 338 -28.95 1.19 -1.47
N TYR A 339 -28.02 1.91 -0.88
CA TYR A 339 -27.39 1.49 0.38
C TYR A 339 -28.37 1.49 1.57
N GLY A 340 -29.38 2.36 1.55
CA GLY A 340 -30.45 2.36 2.54
C GLY A 340 -31.35 1.13 2.47
N ASN A 341 -31.44 0.48 1.30
CA ASN A 341 -32.22 -0.73 1.08
C ASN A 341 -31.43 -2.03 1.34
N VAL A 342 -30.13 -1.96 1.58
CA VAL A 342 -29.30 -3.15 1.85
C VAL A 342 -29.75 -3.81 3.15
N THR A 343 -30.09 -5.09 3.06
CA THR A 343 -30.33 -5.97 4.20
C THR A 343 -29.28 -7.06 4.22
N SER A 344 -28.85 -7.51 5.41
CA SER A 344 -27.93 -8.63 5.51
C SER A 344 -28.54 -9.86 4.84
N PRO A 345 -27.78 -10.57 3.96
CA PRO A 345 -28.28 -11.79 3.33
C PRO A 345 -28.69 -12.83 4.38
N PRO A 346 -29.78 -13.56 4.15
CA PRO A 346 -30.18 -14.66 5.05
C PRO A 346 -29.18 -15.82 4.96
N ASN A 347 -29.18 -16.68 5.99
CA ASN A 347 -28.36 -17.91 6.04
C ASN A 347 -26.85 -17.70 5.96
N THR A 348 -26.34 -16.67 6.64
CA THR A 348 -24.90 -16.44 6.72
C THR A 348 -24.21 -17.53 7.54
N PRO A 349 -23.06 -18.07 7.07
CA PRO A 349 -22.30 -19.07 7.81
C PRO A 349 -21.91 -18.56 9.20
N THR A 350 -21.90 -19.46 10.17
CA THR A 350 -21.39 -19.16 11.52
C THR A 350 -19.86 -19.04 11.49
N GLN A 351 -19.29 -18.11 12.25
CA GLN A 351 -17.85 -17.98 12.40
C GLN A 351 -17.22 -19.31 12.82
N GLY A 352 -16.13 -19.70 12.15
CA GLY A 352 -15.42 -20.96 12.39
C GLY A 352 -16.04 -22.19 11.73
N SER A 353 -17.19 -22.08 11.05
CA SER A 353 -17.84 -23.21 10.37
C SER A 353 -17.16 -23.62 9.05
N SER A 354 -16.31 -22.77 8.47
CA SER A 354 -15.59 -23.04 7.22
C SER A 354 -14.11 -23.22 7.50
N PRO A 355 -13.53 -24.43 7.33
CA PRO A 355 -12.10 -24.61 7.44
C PRO A 355 -11.38 -23.81 6.33
N VAL A 356 -10.27 -23.21 6.69
CA VAL A 356 -9.42 -22.54 5.71
C VAL A 356 -8.44 -23.56 5.15
N THR A 357 -8.41 -23.67 3.82
CA THR A 357 -7.36 -24.41 3.11
C THR A 357 -6.63 -23.47 2.18
N TYR A 358 -5.32 -23.63 2.13
CA TYR A 358 -4.46 -22.88 1.21
C TYR A 358 -3.99 -23.85 0.13
N PRO A 359 -4.60 -23.82 -1.06
CA PRO A 359 -4.28 -24.78 -2.12
C PRO A 359 -2.86 -24.57 -2.65
N SER A 360 -2.37 -25.55 -3.40
CA SER A 360 -1.15 -25.40 -4.21
C SER A 360 -1.32 -24.24 -5.20
N CYS A 361 -0.22 -23.56 -5.48
CA CYS A 361 -0.24 -22.45 -6.42
C CYS A 361 -0.52 -22.91 -7.85
N PRO A 362 -1.20 -22.09 -8.66
CA PRO A 362 -1.41 -22.39 -10.08
C PRO A 362 -0.08 -22.52 -10.82
N GLY A 363 -0.01 -23.45 -11.76
CA GLY A 363 1.13 -23.56 -12.66
C GLY A 363 1.18 -22.44 -13.68
N GLN A 364 2.39 -22.15 -14.17
CA GLN A 364 2.59 -21.19 -15.27
C GLN A 364 1.93 -21.69 -16.56
N ASN A 365 1.40 -20.76 -17.34
CA ASN A 365 0.87 -20.98 -18.67
C ASN A 365 1.00 -19.71 -19.52
N SER A 366 0.47 -19.70 -20.73
CA SER A 366 0.57 -18.55 -21.66
C SER A 366 -0.11 -17.27 -21.16
N SER A 367 -1.09 -17.37 -20.24
CA SER A 367 -1.81 -16.23 -19.67
C SER A 367 -1.34 -15.87 -18.25
N PHE A 368 -0.49 -16.73 -17.64
CA PHE A 368 -0.02 -16.53 -16.29
C PHE A 368 1.42 -17.03 -16.13
N ALA A 369 2.38 -16.11 -16.08
CA ALA A 369 3.81 -16.41 -16.12
C ALA A 369 4.51 -16.40 -14.74
N ALA A 370 3.77 -16.16 -13.65
CA ALA A 370 4.36 -16.01 -12.32
C ALA A 370 4.99 -17.30 -11.77
N SER A 371 6.23 -17.20 -11.31
CA SER A 371 6.91 -18.26 -10.57
C SER A 371 6.37 -18.40 -9.15
N THR A 372 6.35 -19.62 -8.61
CA THR A 372 6.04 -19.87 -7.20
C THR A 372 7.21 -19.60 -6.25
N THR A 373 8.43 -19.42 -6.79
CA THR A 373 9.57 -18.92 -6.02
C THR A 373 9.41 -17.42 -5.82
N LEU A 374 9.37 -16.99 -4.56
CA LEU A 374 9.16 -15.59 -4.20
C LEU A 374 10.51 -14.87 -3.96
N PRO A 375 10.58 -13.54 -4.19
CA PRO A 375 11.72 -12.76 -3.74
C PRO A 375 11.99 -12.95 -2.24
N PRO A 376 13.26 -12.86 -1.81
CA PRO A 376 13.59 -12.85 -0.38
C PRO A 376 12.97 -11.62 0.33
N THR A 377 12.91 -11.64 1.65
CA THR A 377 12.58 -10.45 2.43
C THR A 377 13.70 -9.41 2.27
N PRO A 378 13.39 -8.16 1.88
CA PRO A 378 14.40 -7.11 1.78
C PRO A 378 15.13 -6.91 3.12
N ASN A 379 16.46 -6.85 3.09
CA ASN A 379 17.31 -6.79 4.28
C ASN A 379 18.16 -5.52 4.27
N GLU A 380 17.65 -4.48 4.95
CA GLU A 380 18.33 -3.19 5.03
C GLU A 380 19.74 -3.32 5.61
N ALA A 381 19.91 -4.06 6.72
CA ALA A 381 21.21 -4.21 7.36
C ALA A 381 22.24 -4.88 6.43
N ALA A 382 21.82 -5.83 5.60
CA ALA A 382 22.69 -6.46 4.62
C ALA A 382 23.01 -5.50 3.46
N CYS A 383 22.05 -4.73 3.00
CA CYS A 383 22.22 -3.72 1.95
C CYS A 383 23.14 -2.58 2.40
N ASP A 384 22.98 -2.06 3.60
CA ASP A 384 23.86 -1.03 4.20
C ASP A 384 25.28 -1.56 4.44
N CYS A 385 25.39 -2.81 4.91
CA CYS A 385 26.68 -3.46 5.07
C CYS A 385 27.45 -3.51 3.77
N ILE A 386 26.80 -3.96 2.68
CA ILE A 386 27.49 -4.08 1.38
C ILE A 386 27.81 -2.70 0.78
N GLU A 387 26.90 -1.72 0.90
CA GLU A 387 27.15 -0.35 0.45
C GLU A 387 28.39 0.24 1.08
N SER A 388 28.61 -0.01 2.37
CA SER A 388 29.78 0.47 3.11
C SER A 388 31.12 -0.06 2.55
N THR A 389 31.09 -1.16 1.79
CA THR A 389 32.28 -1.81 1.23
C THR A 389 32.65 -1.31 -0.17
N PHE A 390 31.77 -0.58 -0.85
CA PHE A 390 32.01 -0.13 -2.22
C PHE A 390 33.14 0.89 -2.29
N GLY A 391 34.08 0.66 -3.22
CA GLY A 391 35.14 1.60 -3.55
C GLY A 391 34.69 2.74 -4.45
N CYS A 392 33.58 2.56 -5.15
CA CYS A 392 32.85 3.57 -5.93
C CYS A 392 31.37 3.53 -5.58
N ALA A 393 30.80 4.66 -5.23
CA ALA A 393 29.40 4.75 -4.83
C ALA A 393 28.68 5.89 -5.55
N PHE A 394 27.38 5.73 -5.76
CA PHE A 394 26.50 6.76 -6.27
C PHE A 394 26.45 7.93 -5.30
N GLN A 395 26.85 9.09 -5.76
CA GLN A 395 26.84 10.34 -4.99
C GLN A 395 26.45 11.50 -5.91
N PRO A 396 25.15 11.69 -6.16
CA PRO A 396 24.68 12.71 -7.07
C PRO A 396 24.93 14.12 -6.53
N PRO A 397 25.19 15.11 -7.40
CA PRO A 397 25.43 16.50 -7.00
C PRO A 397 24.17 17.22 -6.50
N THR A 398 22.99 16.62 -6.71
CA THR A 398 21.69 17.20 -6.33
C THR A 398 20.84 16.19 -5.56
N SER A 399 19.93 16.68 -4.71
CA SER A 399 18.99 15.84 -3.96
C SER A 399 17.84 15.28 -4.79
N ASN A 400 17.59 15.82 -5.99
CA ASN A 400 16.54 15.34 -6.90
C ASN A 400 17.15 14.41 -7.96
N TYR A 401 17.48 13.19 -7.56
CA TYR A 401 18.17 12.19 -8.39
C TYR A 401 17.30 11.01 -8.82
N SER A 402 16.09 10.86 -8.29
CA SER A 402 15.22 9.71 -8.57
C SER A 402 15.02 9.47 -10.08
N ALA A 403 14.88 10.53 -10.86
CA ALA A 403 14.68 10.47 -12.31
C ALA A 403 15.90 9.94 -13.08
N ILE A 404 17.10 9.95 -12.49
CA ILE A 404 18.34 9.52 -13.18
C ILE A 404 18.83 8.14 -12.75
N VAL A 405 18.33 7.58 -11.65
CA VAL A 405 18.83 6.32 -11.10
C VAL A 405 18.66 5.17 -12.10
N GLY A 406 17.49 5.01 -12.71
CA GLY A 406 17.23 3.98 -13.71
C GLY A 406 18.17 4.09 -14.92
N ALA A 407 18.25 5.29 -15.52
CA ALA A 407 19.12 5.53 -16.67
C ALA A 407 20.62 5.31 -16.35
N LEU A 408 21.04 5.59 -15.13
CA LEU A 408 22.41 5.32 -14.69
C LEU A 408 22.64 3.83 -14.45
N ILE A 409 21.68 3.09 -13.93
CA ILE A 409 21.74 1.60 -13.83
C ILE A 409 21.88 1.01 -15.23
N ASP A 410 21.05 1.43 -16.19
CA ASP A 410 21.12 0.97 -17.56
C ASP A 410 22.49 1.26 -18.20
N THR A 411 23.04 2.45 -17.94
CA THR A 411 24.37 2.83 -18.41
C THR A 411 25.46 1.93 -17.79
N ALA A 412 25.45 1.76 -16.46
CA ALA A 412 26.44 0.93 -15.77
C ALA A 412 26.34 -0.53 -16.21
N CYS A 413 25.13 -1.09 -16.30
CA CYS A 413 24.90 -2.44 -16.80
C CYS A 413 25.32 -2.62 -18.27
N GLY A 414 25.09 -1.61 -19.11
CA GLY A 414 25.56 -1.59 -20.49
C GLY A 414 27.08 -1.64 -20.59
N LEU A 415 27.81 -0.92 -19.74
CA LEU A 415 29.26 -0.94 -19.65
C LEU A 415 29.76 -2.31 -19.15
N LEU A 416 29.15 -2.87 -18.09
CA LEU A 416 29.46 -4.20 -17.58
C LEU A 416 29.27 -5.27 -18.66
N GLY A 417 28.16 -5.24 -19.41
CA GLY A 417 27.91 -6.16 -20.52
C GLY A 417 28.93 -6.09 -21.64
N GLN A 418 29.42 -4.88 -21.99
CA GLN A 418 30.51 -4.71 -22.98
C GLN A 418 31.83 -5.30 -22.48
N ALA A 419 32.06 -5.33 -21.18
CA ALA A 419 33.22 -5.95 -20.56
C ALA A 419 33.06 -7.47 -20.31
N GLY A 420 31.89 -8.05 -20.67
CA GLY A 420 31.61 -9.48 -20.49
C GLY A 420 31.12 -9.85 -19.08
N ALA A 421 30.74 -8.86 -18.26
CA ALA A 421 30.11 -9.04 -16.97
C ALA A 421 28.57 -8.90 -17.09
N THR A 422 27.83 -9.16 -16.00
CA THR A 422 26.34 -9.08 -15.96
C THR A 422 25.87 -8.21 -14.80
N CYS A 423 24.58 -7.85 -14.82
CA CYS A 423 23.90 -7.18 -13.72
C CYS A 423 22.93 -8.11 -12.98
N ASP A 424 23.11 -9.41 -13.06
CA ASP A 424 22.17 -10.40 -12.51
C ASP A 424 22.02 -10.27 -10.99
N ASP A 425 23.05 -9.79 -10.29
CA ASP A 425 23.03 -9.63 -8.84
C ASP A 425 22.04 -8.56 -8.33
N ILE A 426 21.73 -7.57 -9.13
CA ILE A 426 20.75 -6.53 -8.77
C ILE A 426 19.35 -6.80 -9.31
N GLY A 427 19.24 -7.74 -10.26
CA GLY A 427 18.02 -8.05 -10.98
C GLY A 427 17.15 -9.07 -10.26
N GLY A 428 15.92 -9.19 -10.77
CA GLY A 428 14.99 -10.24 -10.37
C GLY A 428 14.10 -10.58 -11.55
N ASN A 429 13.68 -11.85 -11.63
CA ASN A 429 12.80 -12.32 -12.69
C ASN A 429 11.65 -13.14 -12.09
N GLY A 430 10.47 -12.54 -12.07
CA GLY A 430 9.27 -13.14 -11.51
C GLY A 430 8.73 -14.33 -12.32
N THR A 431 9.15 -14.49 -13.59
CA THR A 431 8.80 -15.66 -14.41
C THR A 431 9.67 -16.87 -14.06
N THR A 432 10.97 -16.68 -13.92
CA THR A 432 11.90 -17.78 -13.62
C THR A 432 12.06 -18.06 -12.12
N GLY A 433 11.70 -17.09 -11.27
CA GLY A 433 11.91 -17.16 -9.82
C GLY A 433 13.38 -17.03 -9.42
N VAL A 434 14.20 -16.40 -10.27
CA VAL A 434 15.61 -16.11 -10.00
C VAL A 434 15.73 -14.67 -9.53
N TYR A 435 16.34 -14.50 -8.37
CA TYR A 435 16.54 -13.19 -7.76
C TYR A 435 18.01 -13.03 -7.39
N GLY A 436 18.61 -11.94 -7.87
CA GLY A 436 19.98 -11.58 -7.55
C GLY A 436 20.16 -11.27 -6.06
N ARG A 437 21.40 -11.35 -5.60
CA ARG A 437 21.74 -11.16 -4.18
C ARG A 437 21.33 -9.79 -3.62
N LEU A 438 21.35 -8.76 -4.48
CA LEU A 438 20.97 -7.39 -4.14
C LEU A 438 19.61 -7.01 -4.71
N SER A 439 18.83 -7.94 -5.22
CA SER A 439 17.52 -7.64 -5.83
C SER A 439 16.57 -6.95 -4.86
N GLY A 440 16.70 -7.19 -3.55
CA GLY A 440 15.92 -6.56 -2.49
C GLY A 440 16.50 -5.26 -1.93
N CYS A 441 17.65 -4.78 -2.41
CA CYS A 441 18.21 -3.51 -1.93
C CYS A 441 17.56 -2.29 -2.61
N ASP A 442 17.71 -1.13 -1.98
CA ASP A 442 17.31 0.17 -2.53
C ASP A 442 17.93 0.40 -3.93
N PRO A 443 17.22 1.03 -4.87
CA PRO A 443 17.73 1.31 -6.21
C PRO A 443 19.06 2.10 -6.24
N THR A 444 19.33 2.96 -5.26
CA THR A 444 20.61 3.71 -5.17
C THR A 444 21.77 2.81 -4.76
N ILE A 445 21.51 1.81 -3.91
CA ILE A 445 22.50 0.79 -3.54
C ILE A 445 22.77 -0.14 -4.71
N LYS A 446 21.74 -0.55 -5.45
CA LYS A 446 21.90 -1.31 -6.72
C LYS A 446 22.76 -0.56 -7.74
N LEU A 447 22.53 0.75 -7.88
CA LEU A 447 23.33 1.61 -8.74
C LEU A 447 24.78 1.71 -8.24
N SER A 448 24.98 1.95 -6.94
CA SER A 448 26.32 1.97 -6.34
C SER A 448 27.06 0.67 -6.58
N PHE A 449 26.38 -0.47 -6.45
CA PHE A 449 26.96 -1.78 -6.75
C PHE A 449 27.43 -1.90 -8.21
N THR A 450 26.58 -1.56 -9.17
CA THR A 450 26.95 -1.65 -10.60
C THR A 450 28.09 -0.69 -10.98
N MET A 451 28.10 0.51 -10.40
CA MET A 451 29.21 1.46 -10.54
C MET A 451 30.51 0.90 -9.93
N ASN A 452 30.43 0.26 -8.78
CA ASN A 452 31.56 -0.35 -8.10
C ASN A 452 32.12 -1.54 -8.89
N GLU A 453 31.26 -2.41 -9.44
CA GLU A 453 31.69 -3.51 -10.32
C GLU A 453 32.44 -2.99 -11.54
N TRP A 454 31.91 -1.96 -12.21
CA TRP A 454 32.59 -1.31 -13.33
C TRP A 454 33.95 -0.73 -12.92
N TYR A 455 34.00 -0.01 -11.82
CA TYR A 455 35.22 0.59 -11.26
C TYR A 455 36.30 -0.47 -10.98
N GLN A 456 35.91 -1.60 -10.39
CA GLN A 456 36.84 -2.70 -10.10
C GLN A 456 37.37 -3.38 -11.38
N LEU A 457 36.49 -3.62 -12.37
CA LEU A 457 36.90 -4.21 -13.65
C LEU A 457 37.92 -3.36 -14.40
N ASN A 458 37.88 -2.04 -14.23
CA ASN A 458 38.83 -1.12 -14.87
C ASN A 458 40.05 -0.78 -13.98
N GLY A 459 40.34 -1.59 -12.98
CA GLY A 459 41.56 -1.46 -12.17
C GLY A 459 41.49 -0.29 -11.19
N MET A 460 40.26 0.12 -10.80
CA MET A 460 40.01 1.15 -9.78
C MET A 460 40.58 2.52 -10.11
N GLN A 461 40.51 2.92 -11.39
CA GLN A 461 40.89 4.27 -11.79
C GLN A 461 39.80 5.27 -11.39
N PRO A 462 40.13 6.41 -10.75
CA PRO A 462 39.11 7.36 -10.29
C PRO A 462 38.18 7.88 -11.38
N GLU A 463 38.65 7.99 -12.61
CA GLU A 463 37.85 8.39 -13.79
C GLU A 463 36.71 7.40 -14.09
N ASP A 464 36.92 6.11 -13.85
CA ASP A 464 35.91 5.06 -14.06
C ASP A 464 34.79 5.08 -13.01
N CYS A 465 34.99 5.78 -11.90
CA CYS A 465 33.96 6.04 -10.89
C CYS A 465 33.18 7.34 -11.14
N SER A 466 33.53 8.13 -12.14
CA SER A 466 32.97 9.48 -12.32
C SER A 466 31.47 9.47 -12.69
N PHE A 467 31.04 8.59 -13.59
CA PHE A 467 29.65 8.50 -14.11
C PHE A 467 29.03 9.91 -14.35
N SER A 468 29.76 10.76 -15.08
CA SER A 468 29.37 12.16 -15.36
C SER A 468 29.14 13.02 -14.10
N GLY A 469 29.88 12.74 -13.03
CA GLY A 469 29.81 13.47 -11.76
C GLY A 469 28.76 12.92 -10.77
N ASN A 470 28.18 11.77 -11.06
CA ASN A 470 27.21 11.11 -10.17
C ASN A 470 27.82 10.00 -9.31
N GLY A 471 29.08 9.64 -9.55
CA GLY A 471 29.81 8.67 -8.75
C GLY A 471 30.99 9.31 -8.03
N SER A 472 31.35 8.77 -6.87
CA SER A 472 32.48 9.21 -6.05
C SER A 472 33.26 8.02 -5.51
N VAL A 473 34.59 8.14 -5.54
CA VAL A 473 35.48 7.15 -4.94
C VAL A 473 35.38 7.21 -3.42
N ASN A 474 35.12 6.06 -2.82
CA ASN A 474 35.13 5.88 -1.38
C ASN A 474 36.49 5.33 -0.92
N PRO A 475 37.34 6.14 -0.26
CA PRO A 475 38.66 5.70 0.19
C PRO A 475 38.63 4.64 1.31
N LEU A 476 37.47 4.42 1.93
CA LEU A 476 37.25 3.39 2.96
C LEU A 476 36.71 2.09 2.38
N GLY A 477 36.37 2.08 1.09
CA GLY A 477 35.89 0.89 0.40
C GLY A 477 36.96 -0.18 0.22
N ALA A 478 36.55 -1.32 -0.28
CA ALA A 478 37.43 -2.45 -0.53
C ALA A 478 38.57 -2.08 -1.49
N SER A 479 39.81 -2.39 -1.11
CA SER A 479 41.03 -2.00 -1.84
C SER A 479 41.42 -2.97 -2.98
N GLY A 480 40.50 -3.83 -3.41
CA GLY A 480 40.72 -4.77 -4.50
C GLY A 480 39.56 -5.74 -4.68
N THR A 481 39.43 -6.32 -5.88
CA THR A 481 38.32 -7.20 -6.24
C THR A 481 38.11 -8.36 -5.27
N ALA A 482 39.20 -9.00 -4.81
CA ALA A 482 39.10 -10.11 -3.86
C ALA A 482 38.56 -9.67 -2.48
N ALA A 483 38.92 -8.46 -2.01
CA ALA A 483 38.41 -7.92 -0.76
C ALA A 483 36.94 -7.52 -0.89
N ALA A 484 36.54 -6.99 -2.04
CA ALA A 484 35.14 -6.66 -2.34
C ALA A 484 34.27 -7.93 -2.35
N VAL A 485 34.65 -8.96 -3.08
CA VAL A 485 33.90 -10.25 -3.13
C VAL A 485 33.78 -10.89 -1.73
N ALA A 486 34.85 -10.81 -0.91
CA ALA A 486 34.81 -11.33 0.46
C ALA A 486 33.84 -10.53 1.34
N ALA A 487 33.81 -9.20 1.21
CA ALA A 487 32.90 -8.32 1.92
C ALA A 487 31.45 -8.57 1.50
N GLU A 488 31.17 -8.67 0.21
CA GLU A 488 29.85 -9.00 -0.34
C GLU A 488 29.33 -10.32 0.21
N THR A 489 30.15 -11.37 0.21
CA THR A 489 29.79 -12.68 0.75
C THR A 489 29.51 -12.62 2.25
N SER A 490 30.25 -11.78 2.98
CA SER A 490 30.05 -11.61 4.43
C SER A 490 28.77 -10.85 4.74
N CYS A 491 28.47 -9.76 4.02
CA CYS A 491 27.27 -8.94 4.25
C CYS A 491 26.00 -9.68 3.85
N ILE A 492 26.02 -10.46 2.75
CA ILE A 492 24.87 -11.20 2.24
C ILE A 492 25.12 -12.71 2.35
N ALA A 493 25.24 -13.18 3.59
CA ALA A 493 25.51 -14.60 3.87
C ALA A 493 24.33 -15.53 3.50
N SER A 494 23.11 -15.01 3.41
CA SER A 494 21.91 -15.78 3.11
C SER A 494 20.98 -14.98 2.17
N PRO A 495 21.29 -14.89 0.89
CA PRO A 495 20.58 -14.01 -0.05
C PRO A 495 19.13 -14.42 -0.29
N SER A 496 18.73 -15.65 -0.02
CA SER A 496 17.35 -16.15 -0.16
C SER A 496 16.56 -16.20 1.15
N ALA A 497 17.10 -15.65 2.25
CA ALA A 497 16.47 -15.74 3.55
C ALA A 497 15.16 -14.94 3.61
N THR A 498 14.21 -15.49 4.34
CA THR A 498 13.01 -14.79 4.79
C THR A 498 13.05 -14.64 6.30
N PHE A 499 12.61 -13.49 6.80
CA PHE A 499 12.58 -13.19 8.23
C PHE A 499 11.41 -12.23 8.53
N THR A 500 11.11 -12.01 9.78
CA THR A 500 10.14 -10.98 10.19
C THR A 500 10.81 -9.61 10.08
N PRO A 501 10.34 -8.72 9.20
CA PRO A 501 10.92 -7.39 9.06
C PRO A 501 10.67 -6.54 10.31
N SER A 502 11.47 -5.51 10.48
CA SER A 502 11.35 -4.51 11.56
C SER A 502 11.42 -3.12 10.96
N LEU A 503 10.91 -2.13 11.70
CA LEU A 503 11.07 -0.73 11.31
C LEU A 503 12.55 -0.36 11.17
N PRO A 504 12.89 0.53 10.22
CA PRO A 504 14.22 1.09 10.09
C PRO A 504 14.74 1.69 11.40
N SER A 505 16.05 1.59 11.61
CA SER A 505 16.71 2.15 12.80
C SER A 505 16.56 3.68 12.83
N GLY A 506 15.92 4.23 13.85
CA GLY A 506 15.70 5.67 14.02
C GLY A 506 14.24 6.12 13.97
N ILE A 507 13.32 5.25 13.56
CA ILE A 507 11.88 5.50 13.65
C ILE A 507 11.39 5.07 15.04
N SER A 508 10.85 6.03 15.82
CA SER A 508 10.27 5.72 17.12
C SER A 508 8.95 4.95 16.94
N THR A 509 8.85 3.78 17.56
CA THR A 509 7.56 3.09 17.70
C THR A 509 6.60 3.99 18.47
N ALA A 510 5.38 4.17 17.99
CA ALA A 510 4.30 4.88 18.67
C ALA A 510 3.86 4.07 19.90
N SER A 511 4.67 4.08 20.95
CA SER A 511 4.33 3.45 22.24
C SER A 511 3.47 4.42 23.04
N SER A 512 2.23 4.07 23.26
CA SER A 512 1.39 4.66 24.30
C SER A 512 1.92 4.23 25.67
N SER A 513 2.95 4.92 26.21
CA SER A 513 3.34 4.79 27.59
C SER A 513 3.09 6.09 28.33
N SER A 514 2.06 6.05 29.17
CA SER A 514 1.88 7.00 30.29
C SER A 514 3.10 6.98 31.20
N GLY A 515 3.77 8.11 31.30
CA GLY A 515 4.56 8.67 32.36
C GLY A 515 5.48 7.81 33.20
N SER A 516 6.78 8.07 33.09
CA SER A 516 7.61 8.28 34.31
C SER A 516 8.93 8.94 33.90
N SER A 517 9.20 10.08 34.49
CA SER A 517 10.45 10.85 34.39
C SER A 517 11.61 10.11 35.07
N GLY A 518 12.74 9.99 34.37
CA GLY A 518 13.99 9.52 34.97
C GLY A 518 15.19 9.97 34.15
N SER A 519 15.92 10.93 34.68
CA SER A 519 17.16 11.50 34.13
C SER A 519 18.35 10.54 34.22
N SER A 520 19.30 10.78 33.34
CA SER A 520 20.77 10.78 33.43
C SER A 520 21.50 9.81 32.51
N SER A 521 22.24 10.36 31.68
CA SER A 521 23.69 10.73 31.59
C SER A 521 24.54 9.83 30.70
N SER A 522 25.11 10.51 29.72
CA SER A 522 26.48 10.46 29.20
C SER A 522 27.06 9.19 28.53
N GLY A 523 27.33 9.34 27.26
CA GLY A 523 28.68 9.30 26.71
C GLY A 523 29.10 8.06 25.96
N SER A 524 29.23 8.16 24.65
CA SER A 524 30.55 8.02 24.01
C SER A 524 30.44 8.11 22.48
N ASN A 525 31.51 8.65 21.89
CA ASN A 525 31.68 8.95 20.47
C ASN A 525 31.58 7.71 19.58
N GLY A 526 30.58 7.69 18.69
CA GLY A 526 30.56 6.87 17.52
C GLY A 526 30.25 7.79 16.34
N ALA A 527 30.93 7.62 15.21
CA ALA A 527 30.71 8.38 13.99
C ALA A 527 29.22 8.38 13.64
N ALA A 528 28.64 9.57 13.49
CA ALA A 528 27.25 9.73 13.12
C ALA A 528 27.04 9.11 11.73
N PRO A 529 26.08 8.20 11.55
CA PRO A 529 25.59 7.87 10.21
C PRO A 529 24.96 9.14 9.64
N LEU A 530 25.29 9.45 8.40
CA LEU A 530 24.64 10.50 7.63
C LEU A 530 23.13 10.27 7.69
N LEU A 531 22.41 11.20 8.31
CA LEU A 531 20.97 11.23 8.38
C LEU A 531 20.42 11.07 6.95
N ARG A 532 19.88 9.90 6.62
CA ARG A 532 18.93 9.75 5.52
C ARG A 532 17.67 10.49 5.95
N ALA A 533 17.61 11.80 5.65
CA ALA A 533 16.37 12.54 5.74
C ALA A 533 15.41 11.88 4.74
N ASN A 534 14.19 11.58 5.18
CA ASN A 534 13.07 11.11 4.35
C ASN A 534 13.02 11.90 3.03
N GLN A 535 13.68 11.38 1.99
CA GLN A 535 13.86 12.10 0.73
C GLN A 535 12.62 12.04 -0.17
N VAL A 536 11.64 11.19 0.17
CA VAL A 536 10.37 11.11 -0.54
C VAL A 536 9.56 12.41 -0.43
N LEU A 537 9.74 13.20 0.63
CA LEU A 537 8.99 14.46 0.84
C LEU A 537 9.64 15.70 0.21
N LEU A 538 10.95 15.71 -0.03
CA LEU A 538 11.65 16.89 -0.59
C LEU A 538 11.54 17.01 -2.11
N GLY A 539 11.26 15.92 -2.84
CA GLY A 539 11.03 15.94 -4.28
C GLY A 539 9.72 16.62 -4.70
N MET A 540 8.73 16.67 -3.80
CA MET A 540 7.40 17.20 -4.14
C MET A 540 7.28 18.72 -4.08
N LEU A 541 8.17 19.42 -3.39
CA LEU A 541 8.11 20.90 -3.30
C LEU A 541 8.79 21.65 -4.45
N SER A 542 9.63 20.97 -5.25
CA SER A 542 10.41 21.65 -6.31
C SER A 542 9.69 21.73 -7.65
N VAL A 543 8.68 20.91 -7.92
CA VAL A 543 7.95 20.92 -9.20
C VAL A 543 6.90 22.04 -9.28
N ALA A 544 6.41 22.53 -8.14
CA ALA A 544 5.41 23.60 -8.10
C ALA A 544 5.95 24.99 -8.49
N PHE A 545 7.27 25.21 -8.48
CA PHE A 545 7.86 26.54 -8.74
C PHE A 545 8.35 26.77 -10.18
N ILE A 546 8.46 25.73 -11.02
CA ILE A 546 8.94 25.88 -12.41
C ILE A 546 7.79 26.19 -13.39
N GLY A 547 6.55 25.88 -13.03
CA GLY A 547 5.36 26.11 -13.87
C GLY A 547 4.92 27.57 -14.01
N VAL A 548 5.36 28.48 -13.14
CA VAL A 548 4.90 29.88 -13.12
C VAL A 548 5.85 30.85 -13.88
N ALA A 549 7.08 30.41 -14.15
CA ALA A 549 8.07 31.30 -14.82
C ALA A 549 8.11 31.22 -16.35
N SER A 550 7.42 30.25 -16.99
CA SER A 550 7.43 30.08 -18.44
C SER A 550 6.19 30.62 -19.17
N GLY A 551 5.23 31.22 -18.44
CA GLY A 551 3.96 31.74 -19.00
C GLY A 551 3.94 33.21 -19.46
N ILE A 552 5.05 33.95 -19.41
CA ILE A 552 5.04 35.43 -19.67
C ILE A 552 5.85 35.85 -20.91
N TRP A 553 6.24 34.95 -21.80
CA TRP A 553 7.02 35.34 -23.01
C TRP A 553 6.38 34.93 -24.34
N THR A 554 5.07 35.04 -24.52
CA THR A 554 4.44 35.02 -25.85
C THR A 554 3.22 35.93 -25.91
N LEU A 555 3.43 37.26 -25.73
CA LEU A 555 2.55 38.30 -26.21
C LEU A 555 3.37 39.62 -26.29
N LEU A 556 4.13 39.75 -27.36
CA LEU A 556 4.50 41.01 -28.02
C LEU A 556 4.86 40.68 -29.45
#